data_39649c40d0fbc0950f1a4b93819b692b
#
_entry.id   39649c40d0fbc0950f1a4b93819b692b
#
_cell.length_a   1.000
_cell.length_b   1.000
_cell.length_c   1.000
_cell.angle_alpha   90.00
_cell.angle_beta   90.00
_cell.angle_gamma   90.00
#
_symmetry.space_group_name_H-M   'P 1'
#
loop_
_entity.id
_entity.type
_entity.pdbx_description
1 polymer ?
#
loop_
_entity_poly.entity_id
_entity_poly.type
_entity_poly.pdbx_seq_one_letter_code
_entity_poly.pdbx_strand_id
1 'polypeptide(L)'
;GVKVPESLPGNTADNSILATVLGLQKQHNDVRLVTRDINLRIKASILGVNSEDYRNDKVLDDVDLLTTGFHEIDPDFWDSYGKDLKSWQDEGHTLYRLEGEEVPEWEAGEFLTDPNAPGNDYLIRSIEDQQATVERVHNYSSENQSVWGIQARNREQNFALNLLMDPQFDFVTLLGPAGTGKTLLALAAGLEQTLEQNLFREIIMT
;
A
#
# COMPACT_ATOMS: atom_id res chain seq x y z
N GLY A 1 6.11 19.94 -42.60
CA GLY A 1 5.42 19.46 -41.42
C GLY A 1 3.95 19.24 -41.71
N VAL A 2 3.36 18.17 -41.25
CA VAL A 2 1.92 17.90 -41.35
C VAL A 2 1.21 18.88 -40.43
N LYS A 3 0.36 19.73 -40.96
CA LYS A 3 -0.47 20.64 -40.15
C LYS A 3 -1.72 19.91 -39.70
N VAL A 4 -1.97 19.95 -38.40
CA VAL A 4 -3.26 19.59 -37.83
C VAL A 4 -4.28 20.65 -38.26
N PRO A 5 -5.55 20.30 -38.59
CA PRO A 5 -6.55 21.29 -38.95
C PRO A 5 -6.68 22.39 -37.90
N GLU A 6 -6.69 23.66 -38.31
CA GLU A 6 -6.80 24.82 -37.43
C GLU A 6 -8.12 24.85 -36.63
N SER A 7 -9.07 24.00 -37.00
CA SER A 7 -10.38 23.87 -36.37
C SER A 7 -10.41 23.00 -35.11
N LEU A 8 -9.29 22.36 -34.71
CA LEU A 8 -9.25 21.57 -33.52
C LEU A 8 -9.05 22.47 -32.27
N PRO A 9 -10.08 22.64 -31.42
CA PRO A 9 -9.95 23.41 -30.19
C PRO A 9 -9.07 22.71 -29.20
N GLY A 10 -8.17 23.40 -28.50
CA GLY A 10 -7.49 22.89 -27.37
C GLY A 10 -5.99 23.14 -27.32
N ASN A 11 -5.34 22.43 -26.41
CA ASN A 11 -3.96 22.61 -26.00
C ASN A 11 -2.98 22.45 -27.17
N THR A 12 -2.06 23.40 -27.33
CA THR A 12 -1.00 23.37 -28.36
C THR A 12 -0.12 22.13 -28.25
N ALA A 13 0.06 21.57 -27.04
CA ALA A 13 0.81 20.34 -26.80
C ALA A 13 0.13 19.11 -27.44
N ASP A 14 -1.18 18.94 -27.25
CA ASP A 14 -1.97 17.89 -27.90
C ASP A 14 -1.86 17.93 -29.41
N ASN A 15 -2.01 19.14 -29.98
CA ASN A 15 -1.94 19.35 -31.40
C ASN A 15 -0.55 19.05 -31.99
N SER A 16 0.52 19.32 -31.23
CA SER A 16 1.88 18.94 -31.60
C SER A 16 2.10 17.42 -31.59
N ILE A 17 1.56 16.73 -30.60
CA ILE A 17 1.60 15.25 -30.52
C ILE A 17 0.86 14.66 -31.73
N LEU A 18 -0.37 15.12 -32.01
CA LEU A 18 -1.17 14.64 -33.14
C LEU A 18 -0.50 14.92 -34.48
N ALA A 19 0.10 16.11 -34.68
CA ALA A 19 0.86 16.44 -35.89
C ALA A 19 2.06 15.49 -36.07
N THR A 20 2.74 15.15 -35.01
CA THR A 20 3.87 14.19 -35.05
C THR A 20 3.40 12.80 -35.44
N VAL A 21 2.31 12.31 -34.84
CA VAL A 21 1.74 10.99 -35.16
C VAL A 21 1.29 10.91 -36.60
N LEU A 22 0.58 11.94 -37.10
CA LEU A 22 0.15 12.04 -38.51
C LEU A 22 1.35 12.12 -39.49
N GLY A 23 2.43 12.74 -39.04
CA GLY A 23 3.70 12.76 -39.79
C GLY A 23 4.33 11.36 -39.87
N LEU A 24 4.34 10.63 -38.81
CA LEU A 24 4.86 9.27 -38.73
C LEU A 24 4.02 8.26 -39.52
N GLN A 25 2.67 8.41 -39.55
CA GLN A 25 1.79 7.55 -40.35
C GLN A 25 2.06 7.65 -41.86
N LYS A 26 2.65 8.74 -42.36
CA LYS A 26 3.05 8.87 -43.74
C LYS A 26 4.31 8.05 -44.08
N GLN A 27 5.09 7.70 -43.09
CA GLN A 27 6.37 7.00 -43.25
C GLN A 27 6.27 5.54 -42.81
N HIS A 28 5.31 5.23 -41.94
CA HIS A 28 5.15 3.91 -41.31
C HIS A 28 3.69 3.46 -41.36
N ASN A 29 3.44 2.20 -41.70
CA ASN A 29 2.08 1.68 -41.92
C ASN A 29 1.32 1.37 -40.61
N ASP A 30 2.02 1.17 -39.46
CA ASP A 30 1.40 0.86 -38.18
C ASP A 30 1.94 1.81 -37.12
N VAL A 31 1.27 2.93 -36.95
CA VAL A 31 1.53 3.93 -35.92
C VAL A 31 0.34 4.02 -35.01
N ARG A 32 0.55 3.83 -33.70
CA ARG A 32 -0.48 3.93 -32.66
C ARG A 32 -0.10 4.99 -31.65
N LEU A 33 -1.09 5.79 -31.24
CA LEU A 33 -0.96 6.72 -30.12
C LEU A 33 -1.39 6.03 -28.84
N VAL A 34 -0.48 5.86 -27.89
CA VAL A 34 -0.79 5.33 -26.56
C VAL A 34 -0.81 6.46 -25.56
N THR A 35 -1.96 6.70 -24.94
CA THR A 35 -2.13 7.80 -23.97
C THR A 35 -3.28 7.54 -23.01
N ARG A 36 -3.18 8.05 -21.78
CA ARG A 36 -4.26 8.06 -20.77
C ARG A 36 -5.29 9.17 -21.03
N ASP A 37 -4.92 10.22 -21.73
CA ASP A 37 -5.79 11.36 -21.97
C ASP A 37 -6.92 10.97 -22.94
N ILE A 38 -8.14 10.87 -22.39
CA ILE A 38 -9.35 10.55 -23.13
C ILE A 38 -9.60 11.59 -24.23
N ASN A 39 -9.37 12.88 -23.95
CA ASN A 39 -9.60 13.95 -24.91
C ASN A 39 -8.61 13.84 -26.08
N LEU A 40 -7.36 13.51 -25.80
CA LEU A 40 -6.35 13.29 -26.83
C LEU A 40 -6.69 12.05 -27.69
N ARG A 41 -7.21 10.98 -27.10
CA ARG A 41 -7.69 9.79 -27.84
C ARG A 41 -8.89 10.09 -28.72
N ILE A 42 -9.86 10.89 -28.24
CA ILE A 42 -11.01 11.33 -29.06
C ILE A 42 -10.53 12.16 -30.25
N LYS A 43 -9.63 13.12 -30.03
CA LYS A 43 -9.05 13.93 -31.12
C LYS A 43 -8.28 13.07 -32.14
N ALA A 44 -7.51 12.07 -31.63
CA ALA A 44 -6.79 11.13 -32.49
C ALA A 44 -7.74 10.32 -33.36
N SER A 45 -8.83 9.80 -32.77
CA SER A 45 -9.87 9.07 -33.52
C SER A 45 -10.52 9.88 -34.61
N ILE A 46 -10.84 11.16 -34.34
CA ILE A 46 -11.40 12.09 -35.34
C ILE A 46 -10.45 12.30 -36.54
N LEU A 47 -9.14 12.25 -36.29
CA LEU A 47 -8.09 12.40 -37.30
C LEU A 47 -7.71 11.08 -37.99
N GLY A 48 -8.38 9.97 -37.68
CA GLY A 48 -8.07 8.64 -38.21
C GLY A 48 -6.78 8.05 -37.69
N VAL A 49 -6.31 8.51 -36.50
CA VAL A 49 -5.16 7.96 -35.80
C VAL A 49 -5.62 6.85 -34.87
N ASN A 50 -5.05 5.65 -34.99
CA ASN A 50 -5.28 4.57 -34.05
C ASN A 50 -4.73 4.96 -32.68
N SER A 51 -5.59 4.95 -31.66
CA SER A 51 -5.20 5.30 -30.30
C SER A 51 -5.64 4.23 -29.30
N GLU A 52 -4.79 3.96 -28.32
CA GLU A 52 -5.02 2.97 -27.27
C GLU A 52 -4.81 3.60 -25.89
N ASP A 53 -5.48 3.02 -24.89
CA ASP A 53 -5.23 3.38 -23.49
C ASP A 53 -3.91 2.79 -23.02
N TYR A 54 -3.15 3.56 -22.24
CA TYR A 54 -1.95 3.04 -21.58
C TYR A 54 -2.36 2.12 -20.44
N ARG A 55 -2.30 0.82 -20.70
CA ARG A 55 -2.81 -0.21 -19.78
C ARG A 55 -1.80 -0.70 -18.72
N ASN A 56 -0.51 -0.40 -18.89
CA ASN A 56 0.54 -0.91 -17.98
C ASN A 56 0.55 -0.29 -16.57
N ASP A 57 -0.30 0.71 -16.31
CA ASP A 57 -0.44 1.28 -14.96
C ASP A 57 -1.57 0.64 -14.13
N LYS A 58 -2.29 -0.29 -14.71
CA LYS A 58 -3.21 -1.14 -13.96
C LYS A 58 -2.41 -2.29 -13.37
N VAL A 59 -1.68 -2.00 -12.28
CA VAL A 59 -0.92 -3.02 -11.56
C VAL A 59 -1.87 -4.05 -10.96
N LEU A 60 -3.12 -3.66 -10.64
CA LEU A 60 -4.18 -4.56 -10.19
C LEU A 60 -5.52 -4.02 -10.70
N ASP A 61 -6.20 -4.77 -11.55
CA ASP A 61 -7.58 -4.47 -11.97
C ASP A 61 -8.59 -4.76 -10.86
N ASP A 62 -8.18 -5.49 -9.82
CA ASP A 62 -9.03 -5.91 -8.72
C ASP A 62 -8.30 -5.71 -7.38
N VAL A 63 -8.86 -4.87 -6.52
CA VAL A 63 -8.37 -4.62 -5.16
C VAL A 63 -8.50 -5.88 -4.30
N ASP A 64 -9.41 -6.78 -4.67
CA ASP A 64 -9.64 -8.06 -3.99
C ASP A 64 -8.47 -9.07 -4.20
N LEU A 65 -7.55 -8.78 -5.12
CA LEU A 65 -6.30 -9.55 -5.31
C LEU A 65 -5.17 -9.11 -4.36
N LEU A 66 -5.34 -8.00 -3.65
CA LEU A 66 -4.38 -7.60 -2.62
C LEU A 66 -4.58 -8.44 -1.37
N THR A 67 -3.47 -8.80 -0.72
CA THR A 67 -3.54 -9.49 0.56
C THR A 67 -4.25 -8.61 1.58
N THR A 68 -4.96 -9.22 2.52
CA THR A 68 -5.63 -8.50 3.60
C THR A 68 -4.62 -7.88 4.58
N GLY A 69 -3.35 -8.28 4.50
CA GLY A 69 -2.28 -7.86 5.38
C GLY A 69 -2.31 -8.59 6.73
N PHE A 70 -3.16 -9.60 6.88
CA PHE A 70 -3.18 -10.46 8.09
C PHE A 70 -3.65 -11.88 7.76
N HIS A 71 -3.21 -12.83 8.60
CA HIS A 71 -3.62 -14.22 8.60
C HIS A 71 -4.33 -14.54 9.91
N GLU A 72 -5.42 -15.30 9.83
CA GLU A 72 -6.05 -15.89 11.01
C GLU A 72 -5.36 -17.21 11.32
N ILE A 73 -4.78 -17.32 12.50
CA ILE A 73 -4.16 -18.56 12.95
C ILE A 73 -5.24 -19.58 13.33
N ASP A 74 -4.94 -20.87 13.09
CA ASP A 74 -5.81 -21.95 13.49
C ASP A 74 -6.03 -21.94 15.03
N PRO A 75 -7.24 -22.21 15.54
CA PRO A 75 -7.50 -22.30 16.97
C PRO A 75 -6.54 -23.22 17.75
N ASP A 76 -6.05 -24.27 17.11
CA ASP A 76 -5.13 -25.23 17.70
C ASP A 76 -3.64 -24.84 17.55
N PHE A 77 -3.37 -23.68 16.91
CA PHE A 77 -2.01 -23.21 16.64
C PHE A 77 -1.15 -23.14 17.91
N TRP A 78 -1.65 -22.51 18.96
CA TRP A 78 -0.89 -22.36 20.21
C TRP A 78 -0.68 -23.69 20.93
N ASP A 79 -1.59 -24.66 20.80
CA ASP A 79 -1.43 -26.01 21.35
C ASP A 79 -0.36 -26.79 20.59
N SER A 80 -0.23 -26.53 19.31
CA SER A 80 0.75 -27.17 18.42
C SER A 80 2.14 -26.56 18.56
N TYR A 81 2.25 -25.23 18.65
CA TYR A 81 3.51 -24.50 18.61
C TYR A 81 3.93 -23.90 19.95
N GLY A 82 3.01 -23.75 20.91
CA GLY A 82 3.25 -23.06 22.17
C GLY A 82 4.16 -23.77 23.13
N LYS A 83 4.40 -25.08 22.99
CA LYS A 83 5.22 -25.88 23.94
C LYS A 83 6.72 -25.58 23.86
N ASP A 84 7.19 -25.13 22.68
CA ASP A 84 8.60 -24.80 22.42
C ASP A 84 8.78 -23.33 22.03
N LEU A 85 7.82 -22.48 22.38
CA LEU A 85 7.82 -21.05 22.02
C LEU A 85 9.01 -20.35 22.67
N LYS A 86 9.96 -19.95 21.86
CA LYS A 86 11.09 -19.12 22.28
C LYS A 86 10.67 -17.66 22.28
N SER A 87 10.82 -16.98 23.41
CA SER A 87 10.59 -15.54 23.51
C SER A 87 11.80 -14.83 24.08
N TRP A 88 12.04 -13.61 23.62
CA TRP A 88 13.09 -12.72 24.15
C TRP A 88 12.62 -11.28 24.10
N GLN A 89 13.34 -10.40 24.77
CA GLN A 89 13.12 -8.97 24.68
C GLN A 89 14.25 -8.33 23.89
N ASP A 90 13.87 -7.43 22.99
CA ASP A 90 14.78 -6.61 22.20
C ASP A 90 14.23 -5.19 22.13
N GLU A 91 15.04 -4.19 22.50
CA GLU A 91 14.68 -2.76 22.50
C GLU A 91 13.33 -2.43 23.16
N GLY A 92 12.89 -3.23 24.15
CA GLY A 92 11.61 -3.06 24.85
C GLY A 92 10.42 -3.80 24.21
N HIS A 93 10.65 -4.47 23.10
CA HIS A 93 9.67 -5.30 22.39
C HIS A 93 9.79 -6.77 22.78
N THR A 94 8.66 -7.46 22.90
CA THR A 94 8.66 -8.89 23.14
C THR A 94 8.51 -9.63 21.81
N LEU A 95 9.56 -10.35 21.45
CA LEU A 95 9.64 -11.13 20.24
C LEU A 95 9.43 -12.61 20.55
N TYR A 96 8.82 -13.31 19.60
CA TYR A 96 8.60 -14.75 19.66
C TYR A 96 9.11 -15.38 18.37
N ARG A 97 9.63 -16.60 18.48
CA ARG A 97 10.00 -17.42 17.33
C ARG A 97 8.96 -18.51 17.14
N LEU A 98 8.34 -18.50 16.00
CA LEU A 98 7.39 -19.51 15.56
C LEU A 98 8.05 -20.36 14.48
N GLU A 99 7.78 -21.66 14.48
CA GLU A 99 8.27 -22.61 13.49
C GLU A 99 7.12 -23.51 13.07
N GLY A 100 6.86 -23.64 11.77
CA GLY A 100 5.75 -24.43 11.27
C GLY A 100 5.64 -24.48 9.75
N GLU A 101 4.78 -25.37 9.29
CA GLU A 101 4.54 -25.60 7.85
C GLU A 101 3.85 -24.43 7.17
N GLU A 102 3.11 -23.60 7.91
CA GLU A 102 2.38 -22.43 7.40
C GLU A 102 3.29 -21.19 7.24
N VAL A 103 4.42 -21.15 7.95
CA VAL A 103 5.33 -20.00 7.96
C VAL A 103 5.78 -19.56 6.56
N PRO A 104 6.06 -20.46 5.59
CA PRO A 104 6.46 -20.04 4.25
C PRO A 104 5.38 -19.30 3.45
N GLU A 105 4.12 -19.33 3.87
CA GLU A 105 3.01 -18.63 3.23
C GLU A 105 2.86 -17.19 3.74
N TRP A 106 3.58 -16.81 4.80
CA TRP A 106 3.52 -15.50 5.43
C TRP A 106 4.55 -14.55 4.84
N GLU A 107 4.29 -13.26 4.99
CA GLU A 107 5.22 -12.21 4.59
C GLU A 107 5.56 -11.28 5.77
N ALA A 108 6.79 -10.74 5.79
CA ALA A 108 7.17 -9.74 6.78
C ALA A 108 6.33 -8.46 6.60
N GLY A 109 5.82 -7.92 7.70
CA GLY A 109 4.90 -6.79 7.71
C GLY A 109 3.43 -7.19 7.74
N GLU A 110 3.08 -8.46 7.61
CA GLU A 110 1.73 -8.98 7.84
C GLU A 110 1.48 -9.26 9.32
N PHE A 111 0.21 -9.41 9.68
CA PHE A 111 -0.21 -9.68 11.05
C PHE A 111 -0.76 -11.09 11.19
N LEU A 112 -0.51 -11.69 12.36
CA LEU A 112 -1.18 -12.91 12.79
C LEU A 112 -2.24 -12.57 13.81
N THR A 113 -3.46 -13.05 13.61
CA THR A 113 -4.60 -12.80 14.48
C THR A 113 -5.18 -14.08 15.03
N ASP A 114 -5.48 -14.08 16.33
CA ASP A 114 -6.14 -15.21 16.99
C ASP A 114 -7.65 -14.92 17.11
N PRO A 115 -8.52 -15.63 16.40
CA PRO A 115 -9.97 -15.42 16.50
C PRO A 115 -10.52 -15.74 17.90
N ASN A 116 -9.84 -16.59 18.68
CA ASN A 116 -10.26 -16.99 20.01
C ASN A 116 -9.73 -16.08 21.12
N ALA A 117 -8.73 -15.25 20.81
CA ALA A 117 -8.12 -14.32 21.74
C ALA A 117 -7.99 -12.90 21.14
N PRO A 118 -9.12 -12.18 20.95
CA PRO A 118 -9.08 -10.84 20.37
C PRO A 118 -8.14 -9.91 21.13
N GLY A 119 -7.24 -9.23 20.40
CA GLY A 119 -6.22 -8.35 20.98
C GLY A 119 -4.89 -9.04 21.29
N ASN A 120 -4.77 -10.33 21.04
CA ASN A 120 -3.50 -11.05 20.99
C ASN A 120 -3.05 -11.19 19.53
N ASP A 121 -2.74 -10.06 18.93
CA ASP A 121 -2.27 -10.01 17.55
C ASP A 121 -0.75 -9.87 17.52
N TYR A 122 -0.12 -10.38 16.47
CA TYR A 122 1.33 -10.36 16.29
C TYR A 122 1.69 -9.80 14.92
N LEU A 123 2.75 -9.02 14.85
CA LEU A 123 3.35 -8.52 13.62
C LEU A 123 4.52 -9.43 13.21
N ILE A 124 4.54 -9.89 11.99
CA ILE A 124 5.62 -10.70 11.45
C ILE A 124 6.79 -9.78 11.11
N ARG A 125 7.92 -9.95 11.81
CA ARG A 125 9.14 -9.15 11.63
C ARG A 125 10.06 -9.69 10.55
N SER A 126 10.27 -10.99 10.57
CA SER A 126 11.12 -11.67 9.60
C SER A 126 10.71 -13.12 9.42
N ILE A 127 11.05 -13.65 8.25
CA ILE A 127 10.85 -15.06 7.91
C ILE A 127 12.19 -15.60 7.41
N GLU A 128 12.61 -16.72 7.99
CA GLU A 128 13.80 -17.44 7.60
C GLU A 128 13.43 -18.93 7.46
N ASP A 129 13.35 -19.42 6.22
CA ASP A 129 12.90 -20.79 5.90
C ASP A 129 11.49 -21.08 6.48
N GLN A 130 11.42 -21.96 7.49
CA GLN A 130 10.19 -22.33 8.19
C GLN A 130 10.07 -21.68 9.58
N GLN A 131 10.85 -20.62 9.82
CA GLN A 131 10.82 -19.88 11.08
C GLN A 131 10.40 -18.44 10.84
N ALA A 132 9.47 -17.96 11.65
CA ALA A 132 9.06 -16.56 11.69
C ALA A 132 9.43 -15.94 13.04
N THR A 133 9.97 -14.74 13.01
CA THR A 133 10.07 -13.88 14.19
C THR A 133 8.86 -12.96 14.19
N VAL A 134 8.08 -13.03 15.27
CA VAL A 134 6.89 -12.20 15.42
C VAL A 134 6.97 -11.37 16.69
N GLU A 135 6.34 -10.21 16.64
CA GLU A 135 6.25 -9.27 17.75
C GLU A 135 4.81 -9.07 18.16
N ARG A 136 4.57 -8.97 19.47
CA ARG A 136 3.23 -8.64 19.95
C ARG A 136 2.85 -7.23 19.55
N VAL A 137 1.70 -7.07 18.90
CA VAL A 137 1.15 -5.81 18.44
C VAL A 137 0.89 -4.86 19.61
N HIS A 138 1.33 -3.60 19.46
CA HIS A 138 1.04 -2.56 20.42
C HIS A 138 -0.44 -2.14 20.33
N ASN A 139 -1.07 -1.90 21.49
CA ASN A 139 -2.49 -1.56 21.55
C ASN A 139 -2.71 -0.04 21.62
N TYR A 140 -3.04 0.57 20.51
CA TYR A 140 -3.38 1.99 20.39
C TYR A 140 -4.86 2.30 20.61
N SER A 141 -5.66 1.35 21.13
CA SER A 141 -7.09 1.58 21.41
C SER A 141 -7.39 2.17 22.80
N SER A 142 -6.37 2.27 23.67
CA SER A 142 -6.52 2.81 25.02
C SER A 142 -6.14 4.30 25.10
N GLU A 143 -6.76 5.06 26.02
CA GLU A 143 -6.50 6.49 26.20
C GLU A 143 -5.02 6.82 26.46
N ASN A 144 -4.32 5.94 27.16
CA ASN A 144 -2.90 6.11 27.51
C ASN A 144 -1.93 5.73 26.39
N GLN A 145 -2.42 5.23 25.27
CA GLN A 145 -1.62 4.71 24.17
C GLN A 145 -2.15 5.24 22.82
N SER A 146 -2.48 6.52 22.78
CA SER A 146 -2.90 7.19 21.55
C SER A 146 -1.70 7.74 20.79
N VAL A 147 -1.84 7.87 19.47
CA VAL A 147 -0.88 8.52 18.58
C VAL A 147 -1.41 9.91 18.27
N TRP A 148 -0.73 10.96 18.70
CA TRP A 148 -1.18 12.36 18.56
C TRP A 148 -2.63 12.56 19.03
N GLY A 149 -3.02 11.92 20.15
CA GLY A 149 -4.38 11.94 20.69
C GLY A 149 -5.42 11.13 19.91
N ILE A 150 -5.01 10.44 18.85
CA ILE A 150 -5.87 9.56 18.05
C ILE A 150 -5.73 8.11 18.53
N GLN A 151 -6.86 7.48 18.80
CA GLN A 151 -6.98 6.09 19.23
C GLN A 151 -7.48 5.22 18.07
N ALA A 152 -6.99 3.98 18.00
CA ALA A 152 -7.55 2.98 17.10
C ALA A 152 -8.96 2.59 17.55
N ARG A 153 -9.92 2.62 16.64
CA ARG A 153 -11.33 2.25 16.89
C ARG A 153 -11.65 0.81 16.53
N ASN A 154 -10.79 0.19 15.74
CA ASN A 154 -10.88 -1.20 15.31
C ASN A 154 -9.47 -1.79 15.12
N ARG A 155 -9.42 -3.09 14.84
CA ARG A 155 -8.19 -3.86 14.68
C ARG A 155 -7.33 -3.35 13.52
N GLU A 156 -7.95 -3.07 12.38
CA GLU A 156 -7.27 -2.60 11.17
C GLU A 156 -6.62 -1.23 11.37
N GLN A 157 -7.27 -0.33 12.11
CA GLN A 157 -6.67 0.96 12.49
C GLN A 157 -5.51 0.76 13.47
N ASN A 158 -5.61 -0.21 14.38
CA ASN A 158 -4.52 -0.56 15.29
C ASN A 158 -3.31 -1.10 14.53
N PHE A 159 -3.53 -1.96 13.54
CA PHE A 159 -2.48 -2.47 12.65
C PHE A 159 -1.85 -1.34 11.85
N ALA A 160 -2.66 -0.47 11.25
CA ALA A 160 -2.16 0.69 10.52
C ALA A 160 -1.26 1.58 11.39
N LEU A 161 -1.64 1.85 12.66
CA LEU A 161 -0.81 2.63 13.57
C LEU A 161 0.49 1.90 13.93
N ASN A 162 0.47 0.58 14.12
CA ASN A 162 1.68 -0.19 14.38
C ASN A 162 2.68 -0.08 13.22
N LEU A 163 2.22 -0.20 11.97
CA LEU A 163 3.11 -0.05 10.81
C LEU A 163 3.57 1.40 10.62
N LEU A 164 2.66 2.37 10.76
CA LEU A 164 2.98 3.79 10.56
C LEU A 164 3.94 4.34 11.61
N MET A 165 3.87 3.84 12.84
CA MET A 165 4.73 4.29 13.95
C MET A 165 6.08 3.58 14.01
N ASP A 166 6.26 2.53 13.23
CA ASP A 166 7.48 1.75 13.22
C ASP A 166 8.46 2.25 12.14
N PRO A 167 9.61 2.79 12.52
CA PRO A 167 10.59 3.32 11.57
C PRO A 167 11.29 2.25 10.72
N GLN A 168 11.07 0.96 10.97
CA GLN A 168 11.60 -0.12 10.13
C GLN A 168 10.79 -0.29 8.83
N PHE A 169 9.57 0.26 8.76
CA PHE A 169 8.75 0.22 7.55
C PHE A 169 8.92 1.52 6.76
N ASP A 170 9.70 1.50 5.70
CA ASP A 170 9.92 2.64 4.81
C ASP A 170 8.69 3.00 3.97
N PHE A 171 7.78 2.06 3.76
CA PHE A 171 6.60 2.25 2.92
C PHE A 171 5.38 1.48 3.46
N VAL A 172 4.28 2.19 3.69
CA VAL A 172 3.02 1.62 4.17
C VAL A 172 1.87 2.00 3.24
N THR A 173 1.11 1.02 2.78
CA THR A 173 -0.10 1.21 1.97
C THR A 173 -1.35 0.99 2.80
N LEU A 174 -2.21 2.01 2.90
CA LEU A 174 -3.50 1.93 3.57
C LEU A 174 -4.63 1.85 2.55
N LEU A 175 -5.26 0.70 2.42
CA LEU A 175 -6.38 0.46 1.53
C LEU A 175 -7.70 0.40 2.31
N GLY A 176 -8.77 0.82 1.66
CA GLY A 176 -10.12 0.76 2.24
C GLY A 176 -11.04 1.87 1.74
N PRO A 177 -12.36 1.78 2.05
CA PRO A 177 -13.36 2.76 1.64
C PRO A 177 -13.09 4.18 2.14
N ALA A 178 -13.73 5.17 1.54
CA ALA A 178 -13.69 6.54 2.05
C ALA A 178 -14.28 6.61 3.47
N GLY A 179 -13.73 7.49 4.33
CA GLY A 179 -14.22 7.69 5.68
C GLY A 179 -13.70 6.70 6.74
N THR A 180 -12.84 5.75 6.39
CA THR A 180 -12.25 4.78 7.34
C THR A 180 -11.09 5.34 8.18
N GLY A 181 -10.75 6.62 8.04
CA GLY A 181 -9.73 7.29 8.86
C GLY A 181 -8.29 7.18 8.37
N LYS A 182 -8.02 6.62 7.19
CA LYS A 182 -6.67 6.42 6.65
C LYS A 182 -5.78 7.67 6.71
N THR A 183 -6.26 8.77 6.15
CA THR A 183 -5.52 10.05 6.15
C THR A 183 -5.32 10.60 7.57
N LEU A 184 -6.32 10.41 8.45
CA LEU A 184 -6.21 10.83 9.85
C LEU A 184 -5.12 10.06 10.59
N LEU A 185 -5.04 8.75 10.41
CA LEU A 185 -4.03 7.90 11.03
C LEU A 185 -2.64 8.24 10.51
N ALA A 186 -2.49 8.38 9.18
CA ALA A 186 -1.21 8.74 8.57
C ALA A 186 -0.72 10.13 9.05
N LEU A 187 -1.62 11.12 9.14
CA LEU A 187 -1.28 12.44 9.63
C LEU A 187 -0.93 12.42 11.13
N ALA A 188 -1.69 11.69 11.95
CA ALA A 188 -1.42 11.55 13.39
C ALA A 188 -0.03 10.92 13.62
N ALA A 189 0.29 9.83 12.92
CA ALA A 189 1.60 9.19 13.00
C ALA A 189 2.73 10.14 12.54
N GLY A 190 2.53 10.87 11.44
CA GLY A 190 3.50 11.85 10.98
C GLY A 190 3.74 12.98 11.98
N LEU A 191 2.69 13.53 12.59
CA LEU A 191 2.80 14.58 13.61
C LEU A 191 3.49 14.08 14.88
N GLU A 192 3.14 12.90 15.35
CA GLU A 192 3.78 12.28 16.52
C GLU A 192 5.29 12.11 16.30
N GLN A 193 5.69 11.52 15.18
CA GLN A 193 7.09 11.26 14.87
C GLN A 193 7.88 12.54 14.55
N THR A 194 7.24 13.59 14.02
CA THR A 194 7.91 14.82 13.64
C THR A 194 7.99 15.81 14.81
N LEU A 195 6.90 16.03 15.54
CA LEU A 195 6.80 17.09 16.54
C LEU A 195 7.11 16.61 17.96
N GLU A 196 6.71 15.38 18.32
CA GLU A 196 6.93 14.86 19.67
C GLU A 196 8.22 14.03 19.75
N GLN A 197 8.40 13.08 18.83
CA GLN A 197 9.56 12.19 18.86
C GLN A 197 10.80 12.78 18.18
N ASN A 198 10.63 13.81 17.31
CA ASN A 198 11.71 14.42 16.53
C ASN A 198 12.51 13.43 15.67
N LEU A 199 11.87 12.35 15.20
CA LEU A 199 12.46 11.33 14.33
C LEU A 199 12.63 11.86 12.90
N PHE A 200 11.67 12.64 12.42
CA PHE A 200 11.68 13.23 11.08
C PHE A 200 11.64 14.76 11.17
N ARG A 201 12.15 15.41 10.13
CA ARG A 201 12.26 16.87 10.06
C ARG A 201 10.97 17.54 9.64
N GLU A 202 10.23 16.92 8.72
CA GLU A 202 9.04 17.50 8.10
C GLU A 202 8.13 16.41 7.55
N ILE A 203 6.84 16.75 7.37
CA ILE A 203 5.84 15.95 6.68
C ILE A 203 5.61 16.56 5.31
N ILE A 204 5.72 15.76 4.24
CA ILE A 204 5.39 16.18 2.88
C ILE A 204 4.09 15.51 2.48
N MET A 205 3.09 16.31 2.12
CA MET A 205 1.81 15.85 1.61
C MET A 205 1.66 16.28 0.14
N THR A 206 1.21 15.34 -0.70
CA THR A 206 1.02 15.58 -2.14
C THR A 206 -0.43 15.31 -2.55
#